data_76cfb4940ebe70bef28a9d7e2861479d
#
_entry.id   76cfb4940ebe70bef28a9d7e2861479d
#
_cell.length_a   1.000
_cell.length_b   1.000
_cell.length_c   1.000
_cell.angle_alpha   90.00
_cell.angle_beta   90.00
_cell.angle_gamma   90.00
#
_symmetry.space_group_name_H-M   'P 1'
#
loop_
_entity.id
_entity.type
_entity.pdbx_description
1 polymer ?
#
loop_
_entity_poly.entity_id
_entity_poly.type
_entity_poly.pdbx_seq_one_letter_code
_entity_poly.pdbx_strand_id
1 'polypeptide(L)'
;MQENTAAVHTLRAHGLRTTPHRAMILGVLLQAGAHLDAQGIWQRARLLDESINLATVYRSLNALLEVGLIRHSFLDEGKKRAYYEAVNKPEHFHFACMICGKVIELSSEQVIRARPEIEQGCGCQVMNIYLKLEGYCPDCLSPQKNHKTKLKPSGGSA
;
A
#
# COMPACT_ATOMS: atom_id res chain seq x y z
N MET A 1 15.45 10.07 -18.22
CA MET A 1 15.33 8.99 -19.24
C MET A 1 15.84 7.62 -18.77
N GLN A 2 16.75 7.52 -17.80
CA GLN A 2 17.28 6.24 -17.29
C GLN A 2 16.28 5.42 -16.43
N GLU A 3 15.39 6.06 -15.70
CA GLU A 3 14.46 5.43 -14.75
C GLU A 3 13.36 4.59 -15.41
N ASN A 4 12.94 4.95 -16.61
CA ASN A 4 11.96 4.16 -17.36
C ASN A 4 12.55 2.82 -17.83
N THR A 5 13.86 2.74 -18.00
CA THR A 5 14.57 1.51 -18.44
C THR A 5 14.52 0.45 -17.34
N ALA A 6 14.71 0.80 -16.07
CA ALA A 6 14.63 -0.15 -14.96
C ALA A 6 13.20 -0.71 -14.80
N ALA A 7 12.19 0.13 -14.86
CA ALA A 7 10.79 -0.32 -14.80
C ALA A 7 10.43 -1.24 -15.98
N VAL A 8 10.90 -0.92 -17.19
CA VAL A 8 10.72 -1.75 -18.39
C VAL A 8 11.36 -3.13 -18.21
N HIS A 9 12.59 -3.17 -17.71
CA HIS A 9 13.29 -4.43 -17.44
C HIS A 9 12.55 -5.28 -16.39
N THR A 10 12.13 -4.66 -15.31
CA THR A 10 11.37 -5.31 -14.22
C THR A 10 10.06 -5.92 -14.75
N LEU A 11 9.30 -5.19 -15.57
CA LEU A 11 8.06 -5.69 -16.18
C LEU A 11 8.30 -6.94 -17.04
N ARG A 12 9.35 -6.92 -17.87
CA ARG A 12 9.71 -8.05 -18.71
C ARG A 12 10.13 -9.27 -17.90
N ALA A 13 10.92 -9.07 -16.86
CA ALA A 13 11.38 -10.15 -15.98
C ALA A 13 10.20 -10.86 -15.29
N HIS A 14 9.08 -10.17 -15.07
CA HIS A 14 7.85 -10.73 -14.48
C HIS A 14 6.80 -11.12 -15.53
N GLY A 15 7.19 -11.26 -16.82
CA GLY A 15 6.29 -11.72 -17.88
C GLY A 15 5.19 -10.73 -18.29
N LEU A 16 5.25 -9.48 -17.78
CA LEU A 16 4.25 -8.48 -18.14
C LEU A 16 4.56 -7.80 -19.47
N ARG A 17 3.50 -7.65 -20.28
CA ARG A 17 3.58 -6.80 -21.47
C ARG A 17 3.96 -5.38 -21.07
N THR A 18 5.06 -4.92 -21.59
CA THR A 18 5.56 -3.56 -21.36
C THR A 18 4.77 -2.56 -22.20
N THR A 19 4.07 -1.65 -21.52
CA THR A 19 3.45 -0.49 -22.15
C THR A 19 4.04 0.78 -21.53
N PRO A 20 4.09 1.91 -22.24
CA PRO A 20 4.62 3.16 -21.70
C PRO A 20 3.97 3.56 -20.37
N HIS A 21 2.64 3.52 -20.30
CA HIS A 21 1.90 3.87 -19.09
C HIS A 21 2.18 2.92 -17.92
N ARG A 22 2.30 1.59 -18.17
CA ARG A 22 2.59 0.62 -17.10
C ARG A 22 4.00 0.83 -16.54
N ALA A 23 4.98 1.09 -17.39
CA ALA A 23 6.35 1.39 -16.97
C ALA A 23 6.40 2.72 -16.20
N MET A 24 5.68 3.73 -16.65
CA MET A 24 5.54 5.01 -15.95
C MET A 24 4.94 4.86 -14.57
N ILE A 25 3.82 4.12 -14.42
CA ILE A 25 3.14 3.92 -13.13
C ILE A 25 4.03 3.15 -12.17
N LEU A 26 4.72 2.11 -12.62
CA LEU A 26 5.70 1.41 -11.81
C LEU A 26 6.84 2.36 -11.38
N GLY A 27 7.35 3.17 -12.30
CA GLY A 27 8.37 4.19 -12.00
C GLY A 27 7.91 5.18 -10.92
N VAL A 28 6.67 5.70 -11.02
CA VAL A 28 6.06 6.58 -10.01
C VAL A 28 6.04 5.92 -8.64
N LEU A 29 5.67 4.65 -8.55
CA LEU A 29 5.61 3.91 -7.28
C LEU A 29 7.01 3.61 -6.71
N LEU A 30 7.97 3.26 -7.55
CA LEU A 30 9.36 3.02 -7.13
C LEU A 30 10.00 4.26 -6.52
N GLN A 31 9.69 5.44 -7.06
CA GLN A 31 10.23 6.72 -6.59
C GLN A 31 9.46 7.32 -5.41
N ALA A 32 8.21 6.93 -5.22
CA ALA A 32 7.33 7.59 -4.26
C ALA A 32 7.85 7.51 -2.81
N GLY A 33 8.56 6.45 -2.45
CA GLY A 33 9.03 6.22 -1.08
C GLY A 33 7.90 6.17 -0.02
N ALA A 34 6.65 6.30 -0.46
CA ALA A 34 5.45 6.40 0.37
C ALA A 34 4.27 5.71 -0.33
N HIS A 35 3.25 5.37 0.46
CA HIS A 35 2.00 4.82 -0.04
C HIS A 35 1.20 5.87 -0.79
N LEU A 36 0.77 5.56 -2.02
CA LEU A 36 -0.05 6.42 -2.84
C LEU A 36 -1.37 5.75 -3.15
N ASP A 37 -2.47 6.48 -3.07
CA ASP A 37 -3.74 6.05 -3.64
C ASP A 37 -3.75 6.21 -5.17
N ALA A 38 -4.71 5.59 -5.85
CA ALA A 38 -4.80 5.65 -7.31
C ALA A 38 -4.88 7.09 -7.85
N GLN A 39 -5.52 7.99 -7.10
CA GLN A 39 -5.61 9.40 -7.45
C GLN A 39 -4.26 10.11 -7.38
N GLY A 40 -3.49 9.87 -6.30
CA GLY A 40 -2.15 10.42 -6.14
C GLY A 40 -1.16 9.89 -7.19
N ILE A 41 -1.30 8.60 -7.55
CA ILE A 41 -0.53 8.00 -8.65
C ILE A 41 -0.88 8.67 -9.98
N TRP A 42 -2.18 8.84 -10.27
CA TRP A 42 -2.65 9.49 -11.47
C TRP A 42 -2.14 10.94 -11.59
N GLN A 43 -2.22 11.71 -10.51
CA GLN A 43 -1.73 13.09 -10.49
C GLN A 43 -0.23 13.17 -10.83
N ARG A 44 0.60 12.28 -10.28
CA ARG A 44 2.02 12.22 -10.57
C ARG A 44 2.32 11.74 -11.99
N ALA A 45 1.58 10.74 -12.47
CA ALA A 45 1.71 10.24 -13.83
C ALA A 45 1.35 11.30 -14.88
N ARG A 46 0.35 12.14 -14.60
CA ARG A 46 -0.04 13.25 -15.48
C ARG A 46 1.02 14.33 -15.64
N LEU A 47 1.93 14.48 -14.68
CA LEU A 47 3.08 15.38 -14.85
C LEU A 47 4.09 14.87 -15.89
N LEU A 48 4.04 13.55 -16.19
CA LEU A 48 4.92 12.91 -17.17
C LEU A 48 4.21 12.70 -18.52
N ASP A 49 2.88 12.48 -18.49
CA ASP A 49 2.04 12.31 -19.67
C ASP A 49 0.61 12.77 -19.34
N GLU A 50 0.23 13.94 -19.86
CA GLU A 50 -1.07 14.55 -19.62
C GLU A 50 -2.25 13.70 -20.16
N SER A 51 -1.99 12.85 -21.14
CA SER A 51 -3.01 12.01 -21.80
C SER A 51 -3.49 10.84 -20.94
N ILE A 52 -2.76 10.49 -19.87
CA ILE A 52 -3.10 9.35 -19.02
C ILE A 52 -4.40 9.59 -18.25
N ASN A 53 -5.32 8.65 -18.33
CA ASN A 53 -6.56 8.68 -17.57
C ASN A 53 -6.55 7.70 -16.38
N LEU A 54 -7.44 7.94 -15.43
CA LEU A 54 -7.52 7.17 -14.20
C LEU A 54 -7.83 5.67 -14.44
N ALA A 55 -8.62 5.35 -15.49
CA ALA A 55 -8.92 3.96 -15.85
C ALA A 55 -7.66 3.20 -16.30
N THR A 56 -6.74 3.89 -16.98
CA THR A 56 -5.43 3.33 -17.38
C THR A 56 -4.56 3.08 -16.15
N VAL A 57 -4.62 3.96 -15.14
CA VAL A 57 -3.94 3.75 -13.85
C VAL A 57 -4.44 2.48 -13.19
N TYR A 58 -5.75 2.33 -13.00
CA TYR A 58 -6.34 1.13 -12.38
C TYR A 58 -5.99 -0.16 -13.12
N ARG A 59 -6.07 -0.17 -14.46
CA ARG A 59 -5.69 -1.34 -15.26
C ARG A 59 -4.22 -1.72 -15.08
N SER A 60 -3.34 -0.72 -14.98
CA SER A 60 -1.93 -0.96 -14.75
C SER A 60 -1.65 -1.46 -13.33
N LEU A 61 -2.31 -0.87 -12.32
CA LEU A 61 -2.20 -1.31 -10.92
C LEU A 61 -2.64 -2.77 -10.76
N ASN A 62 -3.78 -3.15 -11.33
CA ASN A 62 -4.25 -4.54 -11.27
C ASN A 62 -3.23 -5.51 -11.87
N ALA A 63 -2.70 -5.21 -13.06
CA ALA A 63 -1.69 -6.05 -13.70
C ALA A 63 -0.38 -6.13 -12.91
N LEU A 64 0.02 -5.06 -12.22
CA LEU A 64 1.20 -5.04 -11.37
C LEU A 64 0.99 -5.83 -10.06
N LEU A 65 -0.23 -5.79 -9.50
CA LEU A 65 -0.63 -6.59 -8.33
C LEU A 65 -0.62 -8.09 -8.65
N GLU A 66 -1.19 -8.49 -9.80
CA GLU A 66 -1.27 -9.89 -10.24
C GLU A 66 0.10 -10.58 -10.30
N VAL A 67 1.16 -9.85 -10.63
CA VAL A 67 2.52 -10.40 -10.70
C VAL A 67 3.36 -10.06 -9.47
N GLY A 68 2.78 -9.47 -8.43
CA GLY A 68 3.46 -9.17 -7.17
C GLY A 68 4.52 -8.07 -7.26
N LEU A 69 4.50 -7.20 -8.27
CA LEU A 69 5.42 -6.05 -8.38
C LEU A 69 5.06 -4.90 -7.46
N ILE A 70 3.79 -4.82 -7.09
CA ILE A 70 3.27 -3.88 -6.12
C ILE A 70 2.37 -4.60 -5.12
N ARG A 71 2.16 -4.00 -3.99
CA ARG A 71 1.16 -4.42 -2.99
C ARG A 71 0.24 -3.25 -2.67
N HIS A 72 -0.91 -3.54 -2.07
CA HIS A 72 -1.82 -2.52 -1.58
C HIS A 72 -2.18 -2.75 -0.12
N SER A 73 -2.55 -1.68 0.56
CA SER A 73 -3.03 -1.69 1.95
C SER A 73 -4.20 -0.72 2.10
N PHE A 74 -5.02 -0.93 3.14
CA PHE A 74 -6.13 -0.05 3.49
C PHE A 74 -5.75 0.68 4.78
N LEU A 75 -5.29 1.93 4.64
CA LEU A 75 -4.74 2.71 5.75
C LEU A 75 -5.78 3.60 6.44
N ASP A 76 -6.90 3.91 5.77
CA ASP A 76 -7.93 4.83 6.26
C ASP A 76 -9.16 4.08 6.79
N GLU A 77 -9.57 4.38 8.04
CA GLU A 77 -10.87 3.94 8.55
C GLU A 77 -12.02 4.64 7.81
N GLY A 78 -12.99 3.83 7.38
CA GLY A 78 -14.23 4.31 6.76
C GLY A 78 -14.11 4.75 5.30
N LYS A 79 -12.93 4.97 4.78
CA LYS A 79 -12.70 5.13 3.34
C LYS A 79 -12.11 3.82 2.81
N LYS A 80 -12.85 3.07 2.02
CA LYS A 80 -12.37 1.86 1.33
C LYS A 80 -11.35 2.23 0.24
N ARG A 81 -10.33 3.03 0.61
CA ARG A 81 -9.31 3.52 -0.30
C ARG A 81 -8.08 2.63 -0.21
N ALA A 82 -7.71 2.02 -1.32
CA ALA A 82 -6.48 1.26 -1.43
C ALA A 82 -5.29 2.22 -1.65
N TYR A 83 -4.22 1.99 -0.92
CA TYR A 83 -2.92 2.64 -1.07
C TYR A 83 -1.94 1.62 -1.64
N TYR A 84 -1.18 2.01 -2.63
CA TYR A 84 -0.27 1.15 -3.38
C TYR A 84 1.18 1.53 -3.12
N GLU A 85 2.04 0.52 -3.09
CA GLU A 85 3.49 0.68 -3.00
C GLU A 85 4.21 -0.38 -3.84
N ALA A 86 5.43 -0.08 -4.29
CA ALA A 86 6.28 -1.04 -4.98
C ALA A 86 6.90 -2.04 -3.99
N VAL A 87 7.01 -3.31 -4.40
CA VAL A 87 7.64 -4.38 -3.61
C VAL A 87 9.17 -4.31 -3.77
N ASN A 88 9.75 -3.19 -3.36
CA ASN A 88 11.21 -2.96 -3.34
C ASN A 88 11.77 -2.78 -1.93
N LYS A 89 10.90 -2.84 -0.93
CA LYS A 89 11.25 -2.81 0.50
C LYS A 89 10.93 -4.15 1.16
N PRO A 90 11.60 -4.50 2.26
CA PRO A 90 11.19 -5.62 3.10
C PRO A 90 9.72 -5.55 3.48
N GLU A 91 9.13 -6.71 3.75
CA GLU A 91 7.74 -6.76 4.21
C GLU A 91 7.59 -5.97 5.51
N HIS A 92 6.62 -5.06 5.54
CA HIS A 92 6.33 -4.20 6.68
C HIS A 92 4.83 -4.05 6.84
N PHE A 93 4.43 -3.63 8.02
CA PHE A 93 3.04 -3.48 8.43
C PHE A 93 2.80 -2.04 8.88
N HIS A 94 1.53 -1.68 9.04
CA HIS A 94 1.14 -0.34 9.40
C HIS A 94 0.30 -0.34 10.67
N PHE A 95 0.64 0.56 11.58
CA PHE A 95 -0.17 0.94 12.71
C PHE A 95 -0.83 2.28 12.42
N ALA A 96 -2.16 2.36 12.62
CA ALA A 96 -2.92 3.60 12.48
C ALA A 96 -3.38 4.10 13.86
N CYS A 97 -3.10 5.37 14.16
CA CYS A 97 -3.58 5.99 15.39
C CYS A 97 -5.04 6.42 15.23
N MET A 98 -5.93 5.92 16.08
CA MET A 98 -7.36 6.20 16.05
C MET A 98 -7.70 7.66 16.45
N ILE A 99 -6.78 8.39 17.10
CA ILE A 99 -7.01 9.78 17.52
C ILE A 99 -6.53 10.76 16.46
N CYS A 100 -5.25 10.68 16.06
CA CYS A 100 -4.64 11.68 15.18
C CYS A 100 -4.45 11.21 13.73
N GLY A 101 -4.79 9.96 13.40
CA GLY A 101 -4.62 9.40 12.07
C GLY A 101 -3.16 9.14 11.66
N LYS A 102 -2.20 9.32 12.58
CA LYS A 102 -0.78 9.06 12.29
C LYS A 102 -0.59 7.61 11.93
N VAL A 103 0.04 7.36 10.78
CA VAL A 103 0.44 6.02 10.34
C VAL A 103 1.91 5.82 10.69
N ILE A 104 2.24 4.67 11.29
CA ILE A 104 3.60 4.27 11.67
C ILE A 104 3.91 2.96 10.96
N GLU A 105 5.00 2.95 10.18
CA GLU A 105 5.53 1.72 9.58
C GLU A 105 6.24 0.91 10.65
N LEU A 106 6.03 -0.40 10.66
CA LEU A 106 6.68 -1.34 11.57
C LEU A 106 7.03 -2.65 10.85
N SER A 107 8.07 -3.31 11.30
CA SER A 107 8.45 -4.64 10.85
C SER A 107 8.30 -5.61 12.02
N SER A 108 7.84 -6.83 11.73
CA SER A 108 7.75 -7.90 12.71
C SER A 108 8.24 -9.21 12.09
N GLU A 109 9.40 -9.66 12.53
CA GLU A 109 9.93 -10.95 12.12
C GLU A 109 8.98 -12.10 12.47
N GLN A 110 8.26 -12.00 13.59
CA GLN A 110 7.31 -13.03 14.03
C GLN A 110 6.17 -13.19 13.04
N VAL A 111 5.62 -12.08 12.53
CA VAL A 111 4.56 -12.10 11.51
C VAL A 111 5.09 -12.65 10.18
N ILE A 112 6.30 -12.24 9.80
CA ILE A 112 6.94 -12.72 8.56
C ILE A 112 7.22 -14.22 8.66
N ARG A 113 7.71 -14.70 9.80
CA ARG A 113 7.98 -16.12 10.05
C ARG A 113 6.73 -16.97 10.17
N ALA A 114 5.58 -16.41 10.50
CA ALA A 114 4.30 -17.12 10.52
C ALA A 114 3.87 -17.62 9.13
N ARG A 115 4.32 -16.97 8.04
CA ARG A 115 3.98 -17.36 6.66
C ARG A 115 4.26 -18.84 6.36
N PRO A 116 5.51 -19.36 6.52
CA PRO A 116 5.80 -20.75 6.22
C PRO A 116 5.05 -21.73 7.15
N GLU A 117 4.78 -21.36 8.40
CA GLU A 117 3.99 -22.17 9.32
C GLU A 117 2.53 -22.30 8.84
N ILE A 118 1.94 -21.19 8.38
CA ILE A 118 0.58 -21.16 7.82
C ILE A 118 0.55 -22.01 6.54
N GLU A 119 1.49 -21.81 5.63
CA GLU A 119 1.59 -22.55 4.36
C GLU A 119 1.71 -24.05 4.60
N GLN A 120 2.56 -24.45 5.53
CA GLN A 120 2.74 -25.87 5.91
C GLN A 120 1.49 -26.44 6.55
N GLY A 121 0.80 -25.66 7.42
CA GLY A 121 -0.40 -26.10 8.11
C GLY A 121 -1.62 -26.29 7.21
N CYS A 122 -1.79 -25.46 6.18
CA CYS A 122 -2.94 -25.52 5.28
C CYS A 122 -2.64 -26.13 3.90
N GLY A 123 -1.37 -26.39 3.56
CA GLY A 123 -0.96 -26.85 2.24
C GLY A 123 -1.19 -25.82 1.12
N CYS A 124 -1.31 -24.53 1.49
CA CYS A 124 -1.58 -23.43 0.57
C CYS A 124 -0.31 -22.61 0.29
N GLN A 125 -0.35 -21.74 -0.72
CA GLN A 125 0.65 -20.73 -0.96
C GLN A 125 0.09 -19.36 -0.57
N VAL A 126 0.71 -18.68 0.40
CA VAL A 126 0.29 -17.37 0.87
C VAL A 126 0.93 -16.27 -0.01
N MET A 127 0.16 -15.62 -0.83
CA MET A 127 0.65 -14.53 -1.69
C MET A 127 0.82 -13.22 -0.91
N ASN A 128 -0.10 -12.88 0.01
CA ASN A 128 -0.07 -11.64 0.78
C ASN A 128 -0.54 -11.87 2.22
N ILE A 129 0.05 -11.13 3.15
CA ILE A 129 -0.42 -11.02 4.53
C ILE A 129 -0.88 -9.58 4.75
N TYR A 130 -2.12 -9.41 5.16
CA TYR A 130 -2.66 -8.10 5.52
C TYR A 130 -2.80 -8.03 7.04
N LEU A 131 -1.92 -7.28 7.69
CA LEU A 131 -2.00 -7.00 9.12
C LEU A 131 -2.38 -5.54 9.33
N LYS A 132 -3.54 -5.30 9.91
CA LYS A 132 -3.99 -3.98 10.33
C LYS A 132 -3.83 -3.86 11.83
N LEU A 133 -3.09 -2.85 12.27
CA LEU A 133 -2.91 -2.52 13.67
C LEU A 133 -3.50 -1.14 13.92
N GLU A 134 -4.40 -1.05 14.89
CA GLU A 134 -5.07 0.19 15.28
C GLU A 134 -4.98 0.38 16.78
N GLY A 135 -4.86 1.63 17.20
CA GLY A 135 -4.75 1.98 18.62
C GLY A 135 -4.35 3.43 18.80
N TYR A 136 -3.54 3.72 19.80
CA TYR A 136 -3.11 5.07 20.13
C TYR A 136 -1.60 5.20 20.02
N CYS A 137 -1.11 6.19 19.29
CA CYS A 137 0.32 6.44 19.17
C CYS A 137 0.88 7.04 20.48
N PRO A 138 2.21 7.01 20.70
CA PRO A 138 2.81 7.54 21.91
C PRO A 138 2.42 9.00 22.22
N ASP A 139 2.29 9.83 21.18
CA ASP A 139 1.89 11.24 21.32
C ASP A 139 0.45 11.39 21.84
N CYS A 140 -0.43 10.42 21.52
CA CYS A 140 -1.83 10.41 21.95
C CYS A 140 -2.06 9.66 23.26
N LEU A 141 -1.15 8.75 23.65
CA LEU A 141 -1.17 8.06 24.94
C LEU A 141 -0.65 8.93 26.09
N SER A 142 0.21 9.93 25.79
CA SER A 142 0.77 10.79 26.83
C SER A 142 -0.29 11.69 27.46
N PRO A 143 -0.41 11.74 28.81
CA PRO A 143 -1.48 12.46 29.49
C PRO A 143 -1.47 13.99 29.32
N GLN A 144 -0.48 14.56 28.64
CA GLN A 144 -0.28 16.01 28.51
C GLN A 144 -1.03 16.69 27.37
N LYS A 145 -1.78 15.96 26.53
CA LYS A 145 -2.64 16.57 25.52
C LYS A 145 -4.09 16.18 25.75
N ASN A 146 -4.79 17.02 26.53
CA ASN A 146 -6.25 17.03 26.63
C ASN A 146 -6.88 17.28 25.25
N HIS A 147 -6.91 16.28 24.39
CA HIS A 147 -7.75 16.30 23.19
C HIS A 147 -9.14 15.81 23.59
N LYS A 148 -10.10 16.71 23.58
CA LYS A 148 -11.53 16.42 23.69
C LYS A 148 -11.90 15.31 22.69
N THR A 149 -11.91 14.09 23.19
CA THR A 149 -12.27 12.89 22.44
C THR A 149 -13.76 12.93 22.15
N LYS A 150 -14.17 13.26 20.94
CA LYS A 150 -15.50 12.92 20.44
C LYS A 150 -15.51 11.42 20.12
N LEU A 151 -15.68 10.61 21.13
CA LEU A 151 -16.11 9.23 20.95
C LEU A 151 -17.52 9.28 20.35
N LYS A 152 -17.64 8.94 19.08
CA LYS A 152 -18.94 8.56 18.51
C LYS A 152 -19.25 7.16 19.04
N PRO A 153 -20.38 6.95 19.76
CA PRO A 153 -20.80 5.63 20.12
C PRO A 153 -21.14 4.84 18.86
N SER A 154 -20.57 3.66 18.74
CA SER A 154 -21.00 2.65 17.75
C SER A 154 -22.46 2.33 18.04
N GLY A 155 -23.35 2.75 17.13
CA GLY A 155 -24.74 2.40 17.18
C GLY A 155 -24.91 0.89 17.05
N GLY A 156 -25.19 0.22 18.14
CA GLY A 156 -25.78 -1.11 18.15
C GLY A 156 -27.19 -1.00 17.64
N SER A 157 -27.49 -1.67 16.55
CA SER A 157 -28.86 -1.95 16.12
C SER A 157 -29.17 -3.37 16.57
N ALA A 158 -30.21 -3.46 17.37
CA ALA A 158 -30.90 -4.70 17.71
C ALA A 158 -31.56 -5.33 16.50
#